data_f83332e79e3c3038cdc6c49258ffb629
#
_entry.id   f83332e79e3c3038cdc6c49258ffb629
#
_cell.length_a   1.000
_cell.length_b   1.000
_cell.length_c   1.000
_cell.angle_alpha   90.00
_cell.angle_beta   90.00
_cell.angle_gamma   90.00
#
_symmetry.space_group_name_H-M   'P 1'
#
loop_
_entity.id
_entity.type
_entity.pdbx_description
1 polymer ?
#
loop_
_entity_poly.entity_id
_entity_poly.type
_entity_poly.pdbx_seq_one_letter_code
_entity_poly.pdbx_strand_id
1 'polypeptide(L)'
;SMVEGMDASLGDLIHHVESLGISENTLIVFASDNGTLSLHARGNTPRDTGRDTHSWPLREGKGSAYEGGTRVPLIVSWARLVPGSEVQRSLPIPSNSISQSQLIAEDLFPSIIRWAGGKSYRSETSVIDGVDFTEALLGEPEPHSLLNGRALVFHYPHQWTGQPKGGYQPHSSIRQGDWKAIYFYENQIWELYHLTQDIGESLDLSQAYPGKLERLAMTLKQKLIDRGADWPVHRELKKDLPLM
;
A
#
# COMPACT_ATOMS: atom_id res chain seq x y z
N SER A 1 -11.94 1.11 -22.94
CA SER A 1 -10.62 0.82 -22.36
C SER A 1 -10.69 -0.38 -21.41
N MET A 2 -9.54 -0.88 -20.93
CA MET A 2 -9.53 -1.96 -19.92
C MET A 2 -10.19 -1.53 -18.59
N VAL A 3 -10.04 -0.26 -18.21
CA VAL A 3 -10.67 0.30 -17.01
C VAL A 3 -12.20 0.35 -17.16
N GLU A 4 -12.72 0.75 -18.30
CA GLU A 4 -14.17 0.71 -18.57
C GLU A 4 -14.72 -0.73 -18.52
N GLY A 5 -13.97 -1.71 -19.06
CA GLY A 5 -14.36 -3.11 -18.97
C GLY A 5 -14.40 -3.65 -17.53
N MET A 6 -13.43 -3.22 -16.70
CA MET A 6 -13.40 -3.56 -15.27
C MET A 6 -14.59 -2.90 -14.54
N ASP A 7 -14.87 -1.64 -14.82
CA ASP A 7 -15.98 -0.89 -14.24
C ASP A 7 -17.34 -1.53 -14.59
N ALA A 8 -17.53 -1.89 -15.86
CA ALA A 8 -18.72 -2.63 -16.31
C ALA A 8 -18.86 -3.97 -15.59
N SER A 9 -17.78 -4.73 -15.45
CA SER A 9 -17.81 -6.02 -14.74
C SER A 9 -18.15 -5.87 -13.25
N LEU A 10 -17.68 -4.80 -12.61
CA LEU A 10 -18.06 -4.48 -11.23
C LEU A 10 -19.56 -4.12 -11.15
N GLY A 11 -20.06 -3.36 -12.12
CA GLY A 11 -21.49 -3.05 -12.23
C GLY A 11 -22.34 -4.31 -12.35
N ASP A 12 -21.95 -5.25 -13.24
CA ASP A 12 -22.64 -6.53 -13.40
C ASP A 12 -22.64 -7.36 -12.11
N LEU A 13 -21.52 -7.37 -11.37
CA LEU A 13 -21.44 -8.03 -10.07
C LEU A 13 -22.42 -7.44 -9.06
N ILE A 14 -22.50 -6.10 -8.97
CA ILE A 14 -23.43 -5.40 -8.07
C ILE A 14 -24.86 -5.73 -8.43
N HIS A 15 -25.25 -5.66 -9.69
CA HIS A 15 -26.58 -6.04 -10.16
C HIS A 15 -26.93 -7.51 -9.85
N HIS A 16 -25.94 -8.40 -9.97
CA HIS A 16 -26.14 -9.80 -9.62
C HIS A 16 -26.42 -9.99 -8.12
N VAL A 17 -25.63 -9.34 -7.26
CA VAL A 17 -25.84 -9.33 -5.80
C VAL A 17 -27.23 -8.75 -5.43
N GLU A 18 -27.69 -7.72 -6.16
CA GLU A 18 -29.03 -7.15 -5.98
C GLU A 18 -30.11 -8.15 -6.41
N SER A 19 -29.93 -8.84 -7.54
CA SER A 19 -30.90 -9.84 -8.06
C SER A 19 -31.07 -11.04 -7.12
N LEU A 20 -30.02 -11.36 -6.34
CA LEU A 20 -30.05 -12.39 -5.30
C LEU A 20 -30.71 -11.91 -3.99
N GLY A 21 -31.04 -10.63 -3.86
CA GLY A 21 -31.67 -10.06 -2.66
C GLY A 21 -30.73 -9.96 -1.46
N ILE A 22 -29.40 -10.01 -1.65
CA ILE A 22 -28.41 -10.01 -0.59
C ILE A 22 -27.59 -8.69 -0.49
N SER A 23 -27.90 -7.69 -1.31
CA SER A 23 -27.14 -6.45 -1.44
C SER A 23 -27.08 -5.63 -0.15
N GLU A 24 -28.09 -5.72 0.71
CA GLU A 24 -28.11 -5.06 2.05
C GLU A 24 -27.03 -5.63 2.99
N ASN A 25 -26.71 -6.92 2.86
CA ASN A 25 -25.75 -7.64 3.70
C ASN A 25 -24.46 -8.00 2.96
N THR A 26 -24.11 -7.24 1.94
CA THR A 26 -22.89 -7.48 1.15
C THR A 26 -22.00 -6.25 1.15
N LEU A 27 -20.79 -6.39 1.65
CA LEU A 27 -19.72 -5.40 1.49
C LEU A 27 -18.94 -5.67 0.22
N ILE A 28 -18.63 -4.62 -0.52
CA ILE A 28 -17.73 -4.65 -1.66
C ILE A 28 -16.43 -3.97 -1.24
N VAL A 29 -15.33 -4.67 -1.41
CA VAL A 29 -13.98 -4.15 -1.23
C VAL A 29 -13.28 -4.18 -2.58
N PHE A 30 -13.00 -3.00 -3.11
CA PHE A 30 -12.24 -2.84 -4.34
C PHE A 30 -10.84 -2.36 -4.01
N ALA A 31 -9.82 -3.09 -4.42
CA ALA A 31 -8.43 -2.73 -4.23
C ALA A 31 -7.60 -3.16 -5.44
N SER A 32 -6.48 -2.50 -5.68
CA SER A 32 -5.45 -3.01 -6.58
C SER A 32 -4.38 -3.77 -5.80
N ASP A 33 -3.78 -4.77 -6.41
CA ASP A 33 -2.69 -5.56 -5.84
C ASP A 33 -1.34 -4.82 -5.87
N ASN A 34 -1.15 -3.93 -6.85
CA ASN A 34 0.06 -3.12 -7.04
C ASN A 34 -0.22 -1.87 -7.87
N GLY A 35 0.77 -1.00 -7.98
CA GLY A 35 0.70 0.19 -8.81
C GLY A 35 0.59 -0.09 -10.31
N THR A 36 0.33 0.94 -11.08
CA THR A 36 0.13 0.83 -12.53
C THR A 36 1.39 0.39 -13.26
N LEU A 37 1.20 -0.22 -14.43
CA LEU A 37 2.29 -0.72 -15.25
C LEU A 37 2.92 0.41 -16.07
N SER A 38 3.90 1.14 -15.52
CA SER A 38 4.53 2.28 -16.18
C SER A 38 5.71 1.91 -17.08
N LEU A 39 6.57 1.01 -16.65
CA LEU A 39 7.80 0.64 -17.37
C LEU A 39 7.60 -0.50 -18.37
N HIS A 40 6.57 -1.29 -18.18
CA HIS A 40 6.26 -2.45 -19.01
C HIS A 40 5.19 -2.16 -20.05
N ALA A 41 5.01 -0.87 -20.39
CA ALA A 41 4.10 -0.51 -21.47
C ALA A 41 4.38 -1.39 -22.69
N ARG A 42 3.42 -2.21 -23.04
CA ARG A 42 3.48 -3.03 -24.24
C ARG A 42 3.47 -2.08 -25.44
N GLY A 43 4.55 -2.07 -26.21
CA GLY A 43 4.67 -1.30 -27.43
C GLY A 43 5.40 0.05 -27.28
N ASN A 44 5.22 0.91 -28.25
CA ASN A 44 5.95 2.15 -28.45
C ASN A 44 5.47 3.32 -27.54
N THR A 45 5.16 3.07 -26.29
CA THR A 45 4.85 4.16 -25.37
C THR A 45 6.14 4.92 -25.08
N PRO A 46 6.17 6.24 -25.30
CA PRO A 46 7.38 7.05 -25.06
C PRO A 46 7.79 6.93 -23.60
N ARG A 47 9.04 6.53 -23.36
CA ARG A 47 9.58 6.31 -22.01
C ARG A 47 10.19 7.58 -21.39
N ASP A 48 10.24 8.67 -22.15
CA ASP A 48 11.08 9.83 -21.84
C ASP A 48 10.32 11.09 -21.44
N THR A 49 9.01 11.04 -21.28
CA THR A 49 8.23 12.25 -21.04
C THR A 49 8.10 12.63 -19.56
N GLY A 50 8.69 11.86 -18.63
CA GLY A 50 8.63 12.15 -17.19
C GLY A 50 7.22 12.19 -16.59
N ARG A 51 6.20 12.02 -17.43
CA ARG A 51 4.78 12.01 -17.09
C ARG A 51 4.07 10.75 -17.58
N ASP A 52 4.82 9.76 -17.99
CA ASP A 52 4.33 8.57 -18.70
C ASP A 52 3.81 7.49 -17.80
N THR A 53 3.53 7.83 -16.60
CA THR A 53 2.93 6.87 -15.72
C THR A 53 1.44 7.13 -15.70
N HIS A 54 0.66 6.10 -15.92
CA HIS A 54 -0.77 6.13 -15.64
C HIS A 54 -1.05 6.42 -14.15
N SER A 55 0.02 6.53 -13.34
CA SER A 55 0.00 6.86 -11.90
C SER A 55 0.23 8.34 -11.60
N TRP A 56 0.46 9.18 -12.61
CA TRP A 56 0.76 10.59 -12.34
C TRP A 56 -0.29 11.22 -11.39
N PRO A 57 0.12 11.95 -10.34
CA PRO A 57 1.44 12.53 -10.05
C PRO A 57 2.42 11.59 -9.32
N LEU A 58 2.07 10.33 -9.06
CA LEU A 58 2.94 9.38 -8.39
C LEU A 58 4.12 8.99 -9.29
N ARG A 59 5.29 8.78 -8.67
CA ARG A 59 6.49 8.40 -9.39
C ARG A 59 6.48 6.91 -9.72
N GLU A 60 6.85 6.55 -10.96
CA GLU A 60 7.01 5.19 -11.45
C GLU A 60 5.72 4.33 -11.34
N GLY A 61 5.84 3.01 -11.20
CA GLY A 61 4.72 2.08 -11.16
C GLY A 61 5.10 0.71 -10.64
N LYS A 62 4.35 -0.29 -11.01
CA LYS A 62 4.46 -1.69 -10.55
C LYS A 62 5.91 -2.16 -10.47
N GLY A 63 6.29 -2.67 -9.29
CA GLY A 63 7.63 -3.18 -9.02
C GLY A 63 8.64 -2.12 -8.58
N SER A 64 8.26 -0.84 -8.58
CA SER A 64 9.10 0.24 -8.07
C SER A 64 8.90 0.46 -6.57
N ALA A 65 9.97 0.93 -5.91
CA ALA A 65 9.94 1.38 -4.52
C ALA A 65 9.11 2.65 -4.30
N TYR A 66 8.88 3.43 -5.35
CA TYR A 66 8.19 4.73 -5.27
C TYR A 66 6.67 4.59 -5.15
N GLU A 67 5.97 5.70 -4.82
CA GLU A 67 4.52 5.68 -4.56
C GLU A 67 3.71 5.13 -5.73
N GLY A 68 4.13 5.34 -6.98
CA GLY A 68 3.46 4.76 -8.14
C GLY A 68 3.49 3.23 -8.17
N GLY A 69 4.46 2.59 -7.49
CA GLY A 69 4.54 1.14 -7.36
C GLY A 69 3.79 0.59 -6.16
N THR A 70 3.74 1.33 -5.06
CA THR A 70 3.25 0.83 -3.76
C THR A 70 1.89 1.40 -3.36
N ARG A 71 1.53 2.60 -3.82
CA ARG A 71 0.26 3.24 -3.50
C ARG A 71 -0.84 2.79 -4.46
N VAL A 72 -1.90 2.22 -3.91
CA VAL A 72 -3.02 1.64 -4.67
C VAL A 72 -4.36 2.19 -4.18
N PRO A 73 -5.40 2.20 -5.03
CA PRO A 73 -6.74 2.54 -4.59
C PRO A 73 -7.29 1.46 -3.65
N LEU A 74 -8.07 1.90 -2.65
CA LEU A 74 -8.89 1.06 -1.81
C LEU A 74 -10.26 1.72 -1.64
N ILE A 75 -11.32 1.01 -1.96
CA ILE A 75 -12.70 1.46 -1.79
C ILE A 75 -13.46 0.37 -1.02
N VAL A 76 -14.18 0.78 0.02
CA VAL A 76 -15.06 -0.11 0.79
C VAL A 76 -16.46 0.49 0.81
N SER A 77 -17.46 -0.28 0.43
CA SER A 77 -18.85 0.17 0.39
C SER A 77 -19.81 -0.99 0.61
N TRP A 78 -20.99 -0.72 1.16
CA TRP A 78 -22.12 -1.63 1.02
C TRP A 78 -22.53 -1.72 -0.46
N ALA A 79 -22.90 -2.91 -0.92
CA ALA A 79 -23.38 -3.09 -2.30
C ALA A 79 -24.62 -2.25 -2.58
N ARG A 80 -25.45 -2.06 -1.55
CA ARG A 80 -26.58 -1.13 -1.56
C ARG A 80 -26.76 -0.51 -0.17
N LEU A 81 -26.83 0.81 -0.09
CA LEU A 81 -27.18 1.49 1.14
C LEU A 81 -28.70 1.40 1.38
N VAL A 82 -29.08 0.91 2.56
CA VAL A 82 -30.46 0.76 2.99
C VAL A 82 -30.67 1.58 4.27
N PRO A 83 -31.35 2.73 4.19
CA PRO A 83 -31.62 3.54 5.37
C PRO A 83 -32.38 2.73 6.44
N GLY A 84 -31.86 2.74 7.66
CA GLY A 84 -32.46 2.02 8.78
C GLY A 84 -32.09 0.53 8.88
N SER A 85 -31.27 -0.01 7.98
CA SER A 85 -30.80 -1.39 8.03
C SER A 85 -30.13 -1.72 9.36
N GLU A 86 -30.58 -2.81 9.99
CA GLU A 86 -29.96 -3.30 11.24
C GLU A 86 -28.56 -3.86 11.01
N VAL A 87 -28.36 -4.50 9.88
CA VAL A 87 -27.06 -5.05 9.46
C VAL A 87 -26.04 -3.92 9.28
N GLN A 88 -26.42 -2.89 8.51
CA GLN A 88 -25.50 -1.79 8.19
C GLN A 88 -25.22 -0.86 9.38
N ARG A 89 -26.08 -0.88 10.42
CA ARG A 89 -25.81 -0.17 11.68
C ARG A 89 -24.56 -0.68 12.42
N SER A 90 -24.17 -1.92 12.19
CA SER A 90 -22.95 -2.49 12.79
C SER A 90 -21.67 -1.92 12.18
N LEU A 91 -21.76 -1.43 10.92
CA LEU A 91 -20.66 -0.78 10.20
C LEU A 91 -21.23 0.37 9.34
N PRO A 92 -21.53 1.53 9.96
CA PRO A 92 -22.20 2.65 9.30
C PRO A 92 -21.23 3.49 8.47
N ILE A 93 -20.76 2.96 7.35
CA ILE A 93 -19.83 3.64 6.43
C ILE A 93 -20.50 4.89 5.86
N PRO A 94 -19.95 6.10 6.07
CA PRO A 94 -20.50 7.31 5.52
C PRO A 94 -20.40 7.34 3.99
N SER A 95 -21.45 7.80 3.32
CA SER A 95 -21.43 7.99 1.86
C SER A 95 -20.45 9.11 1.47
N ASN A 96 -19.74 8.90 0.36
CA ASN A 96 -18.81 9.88 -0.21
C ASN A 96 -17.71 10.35 0.77
N SER A 97 -17.34 9.51 1.73
CA SER A 97 -16.24 9.80 2.65
C SER A 97 -14.89 9.45 2.03
N ILE A 98 -13.86 10.18 2.43
CA ILE A 98 -12.47 9.91 2.09
C ILE A 98 -11.69 9.90 3.39
N SER A 99 -10.98 8.79 3.65
CA SER A 99 -10.05 8.71 4.78
C SER A 99 -8.62 8.98 4.32
N GLN A 100 -7.86 9.70 5.15
CA GLN A 100 -6.42 9.95 4.96
C GLN A 100 -5.55 8.93 5.69
N SER A 101 -6.14 7.93 6.32
CA SER A 101 -5.42 6.90 7.05
C SER A 101 -4.49 6.11 6.15
N GLN A 102 -3.29 5.82 6.65
CA GLN A 102 -2.32 5.00 5.94
C GLN A 102 -2.63 3.52 6.17
N LEU A 103 -3.06 2.85 5.11
CA LEU A 103 -3.44 1.44 5.12
C LEU A 103 -2.46 0.63 4.26
N ILE A 104 -2.41 -0.68 4.53
CA ILE A 104 -1.65 -1.66 3.76
C ILE A 104 -2.52 -2.91 3.55
N ALA A 105 -2.23 -3.71 2.53
CA ALA A 105 -3.08 -4.84 2.15
C ALA A 105 -3.30 -5.85 3.29
N GLU A 106 -2.33 -6.04 4.16
CA GLU A 106 -2.40 -6.90 5.34
C GLU A 106 -3.51 -6.51 6.33
N ASP A 107 -3.94 -5.24 6.30
CA ASP A 107 -5.02 -4.73 7.16
C ASP A 107 -6.40 -5.28 6.76
N LEU A 108 -6.55 -5.76 5.54
CA LEU A 108 -7.80 -6.36 5.08
C LEU A 108 -8.17 -7.59 5.90
N PHE A 109 -7.20 -8.43 6.25
CA PHE A 109 -7.46 -9.67 6.97
C PHE A 109 -8.14 -9.45 8.34
N PRO A 110 -7.56 -8.68 9.28
CA PRO A 110 -8.20 -8.42 10.56
C PRO A 110 -9.52 -7.64 10.43
N SER A 111 -9.60 -6.74 9.47
CA SER A 111 -10.79 -5.93 9.25
C SER A 111 -11.96 -6.76 8.74
N ILE A 112 -11.75 -7.62 7.74
CA ILE A 112 -12.78 -8.51 7.20
C ILE A 112 -13.30 -9.46 8.29
N ILE A 113 -12.41 -10.02 9.12
CA ILE A 113 -12.84 -10.89 10.23
C ILE A 113 -13.75 -10.11 11.19
N ARG A 114 -13.38 -8.88 11.55
CA ARG A 114 -14.21 -8.04 12.40
C ARG A 114 -15.57 -7.73 11.78
N TRP A 115 -15.61 -7.35 10.51
CA TRP A 115 -16.86 -7.03 9.81
C TRP A 115 -17.78 -8.24 9.67
N ALA A 116 -17.19 -9.44 9.56
CA ALA A 116 -17.93 -10.70 9.56
C ALA A 116 -18.40 -11.16 10.98
N GLY A 117 -18.23 -10.32 12.00
CA GLY A 117 -18.65 -10.63 13.38
C GLY A 117 -17.68 -11.48 14.17
N GLY A 118 -16.45 -11.69 13.69
CA GLY A 118 -15.39 -12.39 14.39
C GLY A 118 -14.92 -11.61 15.62
N LYS A 119 -14.72 -12.33 16.75
CA LYS A 119 -14.34 -11.71 18.03
C LYS A 119 -12.83 -11.55 18.21
N SER A 120 -12.04 -12.35 17.55
CA SER A 120 -10.58 -12.31 17.62
C SER A 120 -9.96 -12.92 16.37
N TYR A 121 -8.91 -12.31 15.88
CA TYR A 121 -8.05 -12.82 14.81
C TYR A 121 -6.62 -13.11 15.33
N ARG A 122 -6.38 -12.90 16.64
CA ARG A 122 -5.07 -13.17 17.24
C ARG A 122 -4.89 -14.66 17.38
N SER A 123 -3.79 -15.15 16.86
CA SER A 123 -3.32 -16.53 17.05
C SER A 123 -2.10 -16.50 17.98
N GLU A 124 -1.99 -17.48 18.85
CA GLU A 124 -0.78 -17.65 19.67
C GLU A 124 0.43 -18.10 18.84
N THR A 125 0.18 -18.62 17.64
CA THR A 125 1.19 -19.22 16.77
C THR A 125 1.50 -18.42 15.52
N SER A 126 0.70 -17.39 15.20
CA SER A 126 0.86 -16.62 13.95
C SER A 126 0.97 -15.12 14.23
N VAL A 127 1.98 -14.51 13.64
CA VAL A 127 2.12 -13.06 13.64
C VAL A 127 1.22 -12.47 12.55
N ILE A 128 0.39 -11.52 12.93
CA ILE A 128 -0.46 -10.77 12.01
C ILE A 128 0.05 -9.34 11.94
N ASP A 129 0.52 -8.93 10.77
CA ASP A 129 1.11 -7.62 10.53
C ASP A 129 0.04 -6.52 10.35
N GLY A 130 -1.12 -6.89 9.83
CA GLY A 130 -2.23 -5.97 9.62
C GLY A 130 -2.93 -5.56 10.91
N VAL A 131 -3.58 -4.41 10.87
CA VAL A 131 -4.47 -3.90 11.92
C VAL A 131 -5.87 -3.67 11.37
N ASP A 132 -6.88 -3.85 12.20
CA ASP A 132 -8.24 -3.51 11.84
C ASP A 132 -8.39 -2.00 11.56
N PHE A 133 -8.86 -1.66 10.38
CA PHE A 133 -9.04 -0.27 9.95
C PHE A 133 -10.49 0.21 9.95
N THR A 134 -11.36 -0.44 10.69
CA THR A 134 -12.77 -0.05 10.82
C THR A 134 -12.94 1.44 11.16
N GLU A 135 -12.10 1.96 12.05
CA GLU A 135 -12.12 3.38 12.43
C GLU A 135 -11.93 4.32 11.22
N ALA A 136 -11.02 3.95 10.31
CA ALA A 136 -10.76 4.72 9.09
C ALA A 136 -11.95 4.74 8.10
N LEU A 137 -12.85 3.76 8.18
CA LEU A 137 -14.09 3.74 7.40
C LEU A 137 -15.19 4.59 8.02
N LEU A 138 -15.19 4.75 9.34
CA LEU A 138 -16.25 5.45 10.07
C LEU A 138 -15.97 6.94 10.25
N GLY A 139 -14.76 7.36 9.95
CA GLY A 139 -14.30 8.73 10.10
C GLY A 139 -12.78 8.78 10.28
N GLU A 140 -12.27 9.81 10.94
CA GLU A 140 -10.87 9.87 11.32
C GLU A 140 -10.60 8.96 12.52
N PRO A 141 -9.50 8.19 12.50
CA PRO A 141 -9.11 7.35 13.62
C PRO A 141 -8.87 8.19 14.87
N GLU A 142 -9.27 7.66 16.02
CA GLU A 142 -8.99 8.25 17.32
C GLU A 142 -7.48 8.46 17.54
N PRO A 143 -7.05 9.47 18.35
CA PRO A 143 -5.64 9.78 18.56
C PRO A 143 -4.77 8.60 18.98
N HIS A 144 -5.33 7.62 19.69
CA HIS A 144 -4.66 6.41 20.15
C HIS A 144 -4.81 5.20 19.21
N SER A 145 -5.40 5.40 18.04
CA SER A 145 -5.56 4.33 17.06
C SER A 145 -4.21 3.74 16.63
N LEU A 146 -4.19 2.42 16.47
CA LEU A 146 -3.03 1.71 15.92
C LEU A 146 -2.71 2.11 14.47
N LEU A 147 -3.63 2.78 13.79
CA LEU A 147 -3.41 3.31 12.44
C LEU A 147 -2.48 4.52 12.44
N ASN A 148 -2.48 5.30 13.53
CA ASN A 148 -1.73 6.54 13.61
C ASN A 148 -0.22 6.30 13.83
N GLY A 149 0.58 6.92 12.96
CA GLY A 149 2.04 6.95 13.13
C GLY A 149 2.75 5.60 13.02
N ARG A 150 2.03 4.52 12.66
CA ARG A 150 2.65 3.21 12.45
C ARG A 150 3.59 3.25 11.25
N ALA A 151 4.58 2.37 11.28
CA ALA A 151 5.50 2.20 10.17
C ALA A 151 4.99 1.11 9.22
N LEU A 152 4.73 1.45 7.96
CA LEU A 152 4.47 0.54 6.87
C LEU A 152 5.79 0.19 6.21
N VAL A 153 6.08 -1.10 6.06
CA VAL A 153 7.35 -1.60 5.52
C VAL A 153 7.10 -2.40 4.26
N PHE A 154 7.89 -2.11 3.24
CA PHE A 154 7.91 -2.84 1.97
C PHE A 154 9.32 -3.38 1.76
N HIS A 155 9.43 -4.69 1.59
CA HIS A 155 10.70 -5.37 1.39
C HIS A 155 10.67 -6.15 0.09
N TYR A 156 11.53 -5.76 -0.84
CA TYR A 156 11.63 -6.37 -2.16
C TYR A 156 13.10 -6.68 -2.49
N PRO A 157 13.63 -7.82 -2.01
CA PRO A 157 15.04 -8.18 -2.16
C PRO A 157 15.38 -8.74 -3.55
N HIS A 158 14.48 -8.62 -4.51
CA HIS A 158 14.63 -9.14 -5.86
C HIS A 158 14.82 -8.02 -6.88
N GLN A 159 15.36 -8.36 -8.03
CA GLN A 159 15.38 -7.48 -9.19
C GLN A 159 14.20 -7.79 -10.09
N TRP A 160 13.29 -6.85 -10.27
CA TRP A 160 12.13 -7.03 -11.15
C TRP A 160 12.52 -7.05 -12.62
N THR A 161 13.36 -6.10 -13.05
CA THR A 161 13.79 -5.94 -14.43
C THR A 161 15.29 -5.72 -14.49
N GLY A 162 15.90 -5.90 -15.67
CA GLY A 162 17.28 -5.52 -15.91
C GLY A 162 17.54 -4.00 -15.96
N GLN A 163 16.55 -3.17 -15.58
CA GLN A 163 16.65 -1.72 -15.57
C GLN A 163 17.26 -1.24 -14.25
N PRO A 164 18.41 -0.57 -14.28
CA PRO A 164 19.10 -0.11 -13.06
C PRO A 164 18.55 1.19 -12.48
N LYS A 165 17.45 1.73 -13.05
CA LYS A 165 16.87 3.02 -12.66
C LYS A 165 15.37 2.86 -12.35
N GLY A 166 14.78 3.88 -11.70
CA GLY A 166 13.33 3.92 -11.44
C GLY A 166 12.90 3.10 -10.23
N GLY A 167 13.80 2.80 -9.31
CA GLY A 167 13.44 2.12 -8.06
C GLY A 167 13.08 0.64 -8.21
N TYR A 168 13.46 -0.02 -9.33
CA TYR A 168 13.14 -1.42 -9.62
C TYR A 168 14.21 -2.42 -9.17
N GLN A 169 15.37 -1.93 -8.73
CA GLN A 169 16.41 -2.74 -8.13
C GLN A 169 15.98 -3.25 -6.76
N PRO A 170 16.69 -4.25 -6.18
CA PRO A 170 16.41 -4.71 -4.83
C PRO A 170 16.37 -3.55 -3.83
N HIS A 171 15.28 -3.44 -3.09
CA HIS A 171 15.07 -2.33 -2.17
C HIS A 171 14.27 -2.74 -0.94
N SER A 172 14.36 -1.90 0.09
CA SER A 172 13.40 -1.86 1.19
C SER A 172 12.99 -0.44 1.45
N SER A 173 11.74 -0.24 1.82
CA SER A 173 11.25 1.08 2.16
C SER A 173 10.38 1.06 3.41
N ILE A 174 10.32 2.20 4.07
CA ILE A 174 9.47 2.46 5.22
C ILE A 174 8.72 3.77 5.01
N ARG A 175 7.40 3.72 5.23
CA ARG A 175 6.56 4.91 5.34
C ARG A 175 6.07 5.03 6.77
N GLN A 176 6.28 6.21 7.37
CA GLN A 176 5.78 6.52 8.70
C GLN A 176 5.31 7.97 8.77
N GLY A 177 4.01 8.16 8.89
CA GLY A 177 3.38 9.46 8.73
C GLY A 177 3.65 10.04 7.34
N ASP A 178 4.10 11.28 7.28
CA ASP A 178 4.38 11.98 6.03
C ASP A 178 5.72 11.61 5.36
N TRP A 179 6.54 10.82 6.04
CA TRP A 179 7.89 10.53 5.61
C TRP A 179 8.01 9.12 5.03
N LYS A 180 8.79 9.02 3.96
CA LYS A 180 9.19 7.75 3.35
C LYS A 180 10.69 7.71 3.16
N ALA A 181 11.32 6.62 3.60
CA ALA A 181 12.72 6.34 3.34
C ALA A 181 12.83 5.07 2.49
N ILE A 182 13.74 5.06 1.53
CA ILE A 182 13.99 3.94 0.63
C ILE A 182 15.48 3.62 0.68
N TYR A 183 15.80 2.34 0.86
CA TYR A 183 17.16 1.83 0.75
C TYR A 183 17.30 0.94 -0.47
N PHE A 184 18.26 1.24 -1.33
CA PHE A 184 18.60 0.46 -2.51
C PHE A 184 19.86 -0.36 -2.24
N TYR A 185 19.72 -1.69 -2.28
CA TYR A 185 20.79 -2.61 -1.87
C TYR A 185 21.96 -2.63 -2.84
N GLU A 186 21.73 -2.45 -4.14
CA GLU A 186 22.77 -2.57 -5.16
C GLU A 186 23.84 -1.49 -5.04
N ASN A 187 23.42 -0.26 -4.83
CA ASN A 187 24.29 0.92 -4.71
C ASN A 187 24.44 1.43 -3.28
N GLN A 188 23.75 0.80 -2.32
CA GLN A 188 23.78 1.12 -0.89
C GLN A 188 23.42 2.59 -0.60
N ILE A 189 22.41 3.10 -1.31
CA ILE A 189 21.96 4.47 -1.20
C ILE A 189 20.62 4.54 -0.48
N TRP A 190 20.49 5.53 0.39
CA TRP A 190 19.23 5.96 0.98
C TRP A 190 18.66 7.15 0.23
N GLU A 191 17.34 7.14 0.06
CA GLU A 191 16.55 8.29 -0.34
C GLU A 191 15.50 8.59 0.73
N LEU A 192 15.14 9.87 0.92
CA LEU A 192 14.16 10.33 1.90
C LEU A 192 13.20 11.34 1.27
N TYR A 193 11.90 11.14 1.46
CA TYR A 193 10.85 11.99 0.89
C TYR A 193 9.83 12.42 1.92
N HIS A 194 9.23 13.61 1.73
CA HIS A 194 8.11 14.12 2.51
C HIS A 194 6.85 14.12 1.64
N LEU A 195 6.06 13.06 1.70
CA LEU A 195 5.01 12.75 0.72
C LEU A 195 3.85 13.73 0.67
N THR A 196 3.53 14.43 1.78
CA THR A 196 2.48 15.46 1.75
C THR A 196 2.90 16.74 1.04
N GLN A 197 4.19 16.98 0.92
CA GLN A 197 4.76 18.13 0.19
C GLN A 197 5.21 17.74 -1.22
N ASP A 198 5.63 16.50 -1.40
CA ASP A 198 6.20 15.97 -2.65
C ASP A 198 5.72 14.54 -2.87
N ILE A 199 4.46 14.38 -3.28
CA ILE A 199 3.88 13.07 -3.58
C ILE A 199 4.53 12.38 -4.79
N GLY A 200 5.19 13.16 -5.63
CA GLY A 200 5.94 12.70 -6.80
C GLY A 200 7.37 12.26 -6.50
N GLU A 201 7.81 12.33 -5.22
CA GLU A 201 9.14 11.89 -4.80
C GLU A 201 10.25 12.47 -5.69
N SER A 202 10.16 13.77 -5.99
CA SER A 202 11.06 14.47 -6.92
C SER A 202 12.30 15.06 -6.24
N LEU A 203 12.22 15.33 -4.92
CA LEU A 203 13.28 15.95 -4.15
C LEU A 203 13.74 15.02 -3.01
N ASP A 204 14.92 14.44 -3.17
CA ASP A 204 15.57 13.67 -2.10
C ASP A 204 16.03 14.56 -0.98
N LEU A 205 15.51 14.33 0.23
CA LEU A 205 15.78 15.07 1.46
C LEU A 205 16.77 14.33 2.38
N SER A 206 17.40 13.26 1.96
CA SER A 206 18.29 12.43 2.79
C SER A 206 19.43 13.23 3.41
N GLN A 207 20.02 14.14 2.63
CA GLN A 207 21.10 15.02 3.09
C GLN A 207 20.61 16.19 3.95
N ALA A 208 19.39 16.67 3.72
CA ALA A 208 18.82 17.79 4.45
C ALA A 208 18.29 17.39 5.85
N TYR A 209 17.85 16.13 6.00
CA TYR A 209 17.25 15.61 7.23
C TYR A 209 17.90 14.30 7.70
N PRO A 210 19.22 14.24 7.93
CA PRO A 210 19.93 13.00 8.26
C PRO A 210 19.39 12.33 9.53
N GLY A 211 19.04 13.09 10.55
CA GLY A 211 18.48 12.53 11.79
C GLY A 211 17.05 11.96 11.64
N LYS A 212 16.26 12.40 10.63
CA LYS A 212 14.99 11.78 10.30
C LYS A 212 15.24 10.47 9.57
N LEU A 213 16.14 10.45 8.60
CA LEU A 213 16.54 9.29 7.87
C LEU A 213 17.05 8.18 8.80
N GLU A 214 17.97 8.53 9.72
CA GLU A 214 18.52 7.59 10.70
C GLU A 214 17.43 6.88 11.51
N ARG A 215 16.47 7.63 12.04
CA ARG A 215 15.34 7.04 12.80
C ARG A 215 14.50 6.08 11.98
N LEU A 216 14.18 6.44 10.73
CA LEU A 216 13.41 5.57 9.83
C LEU A 216 14.21 4.33 9.44
N ALA A 217 15.50 4.49 9.14
CA ALA A 217 16.41 3.40 8.81
C ALA A 217 16.53 2.39 9.96
N MET A 218 16.69 2.87 11.20
CA MET A 218 16.71 2.01 12.40
C MET A 218 15.40 1.26 12.58
N THR A 219 14.26 1.93 12.40
CA THR A 219 12.93 1.31 12.50
C THR A 219 12.73 0.25 11.43
N LEU A 220 13.11 0.54 10.18
CA LEU A 220 13.03 -0.40 9.07
C LEU A 220 13.90 -1.64 9.35
N LYS A 221 15.16 -1.41 9.71
CA LYS A 221 16.11 -2.49 10.02
C LYS A 221 15.57 -3.42 11.11
N GLN A 222 15.07 -2.85 12.21
CA GLN A 222 14.54 -3.63 13.31
C GLN A 222 13.33 -4.46 12.88
N LYS A 223 12.38 -3.86 12.12
CA LYS A 223 11.21 -4.57 11.62
C LYS A 223 11.57 -5.74 10.69
N LEU A 224 12.55 -5.56 9.81
CA LEU A 224 13.02 -6.63 8.93
C LEU A 224 13.67 -7.78 9.71
N ILE A 225 14.49 -7.46 10.73
CA ILE A 225 15.10 -8.45 11.63
C ILE A 225 14.02 -9.20 12.41
N ASP A 226 13.07 -8.50 13.00
CA ASP A 226 12.00 -9.10 13.81
C ASP A 226 11.11 -10.06 12.98
N ARG A 227 11.07 -9.89 11.68
CA ARG A 227 10.33 -10.74 10.73
C ARG A 227 11.18 -11.81 10.07
N GLY A 228 12.47 -11.87 10.36
CA GLY A 228 13.38 -12.83 9.71
C GLY A 228 13.46 -12.61 8.20
N ALA A 229 13.43 -11.37 7.75
CA ALA A 229 13.46 -11.06 6.32
C ALA A 229 14.76 -11.53 5.66
N ASP A 230 14.63 -12.14 4.48
CA ASP A 230 15.77 -12.55 3.69
C ASP A 230 16.46 -11.34 3.04
N TRP A 231 17.78 -11.29 3.13
CA TRP A 231 18.55 -10.23 2.49
C TRP A 231 18.86 -10.57 1.02
N PRO A 232 18.92 -9.57 0.13
CA PRO A 232 19.36 -9.83 -1.25
C PRO A 232 20.80 -10.31 -1.25
N VAL A 233 21.09 -11.26 -2.15
CA VAL A 233 22.42 -11.85 -2.29
C VAL A 233 23.14 -11.26 -3.49
N HIS A 234 24.35 -10.77 -3.30
CA HIS A 234 25.18 -10.30 -4.40
C HIS A 234 25.57 -11.47 -5.29
N ARG A 235 25.24 -11.42 -6.58
CA ARG A 235 25.40 -12.57 -7.52
C ARG A 235 26.83 -13.11 -7.61
N GLU A 236 27.79 -12.19 -7.74
CA GLU A 236 29.20 -12.56 -7.92
C GLU A 236 29.87 -12.96 -6.61
N LEU A 237 29.61 -12.21 -5.53
CA LEU A 237 30.24 -12.44 -4.24
C LEU A 237 29.55 -13.53 -3.43
N LYS A 238 28.36 -13.97 -3.84
CA LYS A 238 27.47 -14.90 -3.08
C LYS A 238 27.34 -14.53 -1.61
N LYS A 239 27.27 -13.24 -1.35
CA LYS A 239 27.21 -12.64 -0.03
C LYS A 239 25.92 -11.85 0.14
N ASP A 240 25.31 -11.96 1.32
CA ASP A 240 24.16 -11.16 1.70
C ASP A 240 24.50 -9.68 1.71
N LEU A 241 23.54 -8.87 1.28
CA LEU A 241 23.60 -7.40 1.33
C LEU A 241 22.64 -6.90 2.41
N PRO A 242 23.07 -6.82 3.67
CA PRO A 242 22.21 -6.31 4.73
C PRO A 242 21.98 -4.81 4.55
N LEU A 243 20.92 -4.32 5.19
CA LEU A 243 20.62 -2.90 5.29
C LEU A 243 21.65 -2.24 6.21
N MET A 244 22.36 -1.25 5.69
CA MET A 244 23.39 -0.49 6.41
C MET A 244 22.83 0.79 7.03
#